data_3b4d7383a812b5ae49960b84dd18b13f
#
_entry.id   3b4d7383a812b5ae49960b84dd18b13f
#
_cell.length_a   1.000
_cell.length_b   1.000
_cell.length_c   1.000
_cell.angle_alpha   90.00
_cell.angle_beta   90.00
_cell.angle_gamma   90.00
#
_symmetry.space_group_name_H-M   'P 1'
#
loop_
_entity.id
_entity.type
_entity.pdbx_description
1 polymer ?
#
loop_
_entity_poly.entity_id
_entity_poly.type
_entity_poly.pdbx_seq_one_letter_code
_entity_poly.pdbx_strand_id
1 'polypeptide(L)'
;SEMCIRDRSEAIAQLPLHVYKYNDKGKERVPQHPLYFLLHDQPNPEMTSFVFRETLMSHLLIYGNAYAQIIRNGRGDVLGLYPLMPDKMKVDRDEKNRLIYIYSRYDEANPNLKEQGDIVLYADEVLHIPGLGFDGLVGYSPIALAKNAIGISIACEEYGASFFGNGASPSGVLEHPGVIKNPERVRDAWQRAYGGRNAHKVAVL
;
A
#
# COMPACT_ATOMS: atom_id res chain seq x y z
N SER A 1 -5.20 -6.26 8.91
CA SER A 1 -5.14 -5.01 8.11
C SER A 1 -5.55 -5.24 6.65
N GLU A 2 -5.19 -6.37 6.04
CA GLU A 2 -5.55 -6.67 4.64
C GLU A 2 -7.06 -6.74 4.42
N MET A 3 -7.82 -7.38 5.30
CA MET A 3 -9.28 -7.38 5.24
C MET A 3 -9.86 -5.97 5.24
N CYS A 4 -9.38 -5.08 6.10
CA CYS A 4 -9.89 -3.71 6.16
C CYS A 4 -9.59 -2.91 4.88
N ILE A 5 -8.43 -3.13 4.23
CA ILE A 5 -8.09 -2.49 2.96
C ILE A 5 -9.03 -3.01 1.88
N ARG A 6 -9.20 -4.31 1.79
CA ARG A 6 -10.08 -4.97 0.84
C ARG A 6 -11.54 -4.49 0.99
N ASP A 7 -12.11 -4.58 2.20
CA ASP A 7 -13.50 -4.21 2.45
C ASP A 7 -13.79 -2.76 2.07
N ARG A 8 -12.86 -1.83 2.37
CA ARG A 8 -13.01 -0.42 2.00
C ARG A 8 -12.88 -0.21 0.48
N SER A 9 -11.96 -0.91 -0.17
CA SER A 9 -11.77 -0.81 -1.61
C SER A 9 -12.97 -1.34 -2.37
N GLU A 10 -13.50 -2.49 -1.97
CA GLU A 10 -14.72 -3.06 -2.54
C GLU A 10 -15.94 -2.17 -2.29
N ALA A 11 -16.09 -1.60 -1.09
CA ALA A 11 -17.19 -0.70 -0.76
C ALA A 11 -17.22 0.55 -1.65
N ILE A 12 -16.06 1.16 -1.92
CA ILE A 12 -15.97 2.30 -2.86
C ILE A 12 -16.17 1.85 -4.30
N ALA A 13 -15.62 0.69 -4.68
CA ALA A 13 -15.74 0.18 -6.04
C ALA A 13 -17.19 -0.16 -6.45
N GLN A 14 -18.04 -0.52 -5.50
CA GLN A 14 -19.46 -0.79 -5.73
C GLN A 14 -20.26 0.48 -6.03
N LEU A 15 -19.80 1.66 -5.64
CA LEU A 15 -20.51 2.91 -5.87
C LEU A 15 -20.38 3.35 -7.34
N PRO A 16 -21.47 3.48 -8.08
CA PRO A 16 -21.39 3.88 -9.49
C PRO A 16 -20.98 5.36 -9.60
N LEU A 17 -20.03 5.64 -10.49
CA LEU A 17 -19.66 7.00 -10.86
C LEU A 17 -20.54 7.48 -12.01
N HIS A 18 -21.21 8.61 -11.81
CA HIS A 18 -22.05 9.24 -12.83
C HIS A 18 -21.56 10.63 -13.16
N VAL A 19 -21.72 11.02 -14.42
CA VAL A 19 -21.45 12.38 -14.90
C VAL A 19 -22.72 13.19 -14.81
N TYR A 20 -22.64 14.35 -14.18
CA TYR A 20 -23.77 15.29 -14.04
C TYR A 20 -23.43 16.63 -14.66
N LYS A 21 -24.44 17.27 -15.28
CA LYS A 21 -24.42 18.65 -15.71
C LYS A 21 -25.30 19.47 -14.78
N TYR A 22 -24.83 20.66 -14.40
CA TYR A 22 -25.65 21.64 -13.68
C TYR A 22 -26.51 22.41 -14.67
N ASN A 23 -27.78 22.57 -14.36
CA ASN A 23 -28.71 23.43 -15.04
C ASN A 23 -29.52 24.25 -14.03
N ASP A 24 -30.39 25.15 -14.50
CA ASP A 24 -31.19 26.05 -13.65
C ASP A 24 -32.13 25.31 -12.68
N LYS A 25 -32.41 24.04 -12.94
CA LYS A 25 -33.27 23.17 -12.12
C LYS A 25 -32.51 22.21 -11.19
N GLY A 26 -31.16 22.27 -11.19
CA GLY A 26 -30.31 21.42 -10.37
C GLY A 26 -29.32 20.56 -11.17
N LYS A 27 -29.13 19.32 -10.74
CA LYS A 27 -28.19 18.38 -11.38
C LYS A 27 -28.93 17.41 -12.29
N GLU A 28 -28.50 17.30 -13.53
CA GLU A 28 -29.00 16.33 -14.50
C GLU A 28 -27.88 15.32 -14.86
N ARG A 29 -28.23 14.03 -14.86
CA ARG A 29 -27.30 12.96 -15.26
C ARG A 29 -27.14 12.99 -16.78
N VAL A 30 -25.89 12.91 -17.26
CA VAL A 30 -25.53 12.99 -18.68
C VAL A 30 -24.85 11.69 -19.14
N PRO A 31 -25.62 10.63 -19.44
CA PRO A 31 -25.05 9.34 -19.90
C PRO A 31 -24.35 9.43 -21.25
N GLN A 32 -24.66 10.45 -22.05
CA GLN A 32 -24.08 10.65 -23.38
C GLN A 32 -22.73 11.34 -23.37
N HIS A 33 -22.27 11.79 -22.18
CA HIS A 33 -20.97 12.43 -22.06
C HIS A 33 -19.84 11.43 -22.33
N PRO A 34 -18.80 11.74 -23.13
CA PRO A 34 -17.73 10.80 -23.45
C PRO A 34 -17.04 10.15 -22.22
N LEU A 35 -16.88 10.91 -21.14
CA LEU A 35 -16.33 10.40 -19.89
C LEU A 35 -17.27 9.47 -19.13
N TYR A 36 -18.56 9.43 -19.46
CA TYR A 36 -19.51 8.58 -18.75
C TYR A 36 -19.14 7.11 -18.89
N PHE A 37 -18.90 6.64 -20.10
CA PHE A 37 -18.50 5.27 -20.37
C PHE A 37 -17.19 4.90 -19.65
N LEU A 38 -16.18 5.78 -19.71
CA LEU A 38 -14.88 5.53 -19.07
C LEU A 38 -14.98 5.44 -17.54
N LEU A 39 -15.80 6.28 -16.92
CA LEU A 39 -15.91 6.34 -15.45
C LEU A 39 -16.90 5.33 -14.89
N HIS A 40 -17.98 5.08 -15.61
CA HIS A 40 -19.07 4.23 -15.13
C HIS A 40 -18.92 2.77 -15.55
N ASP A 41 -18.53 2.51 -16.81
CA ASP A 41 -18.52 1.17 -17.38
C ASP A 41 -17.10 0.59 -17.50
N GLN A 42 -16.26 1.19 -18.32
CA GLN A 42 -14.96 0.62 -18.68
C GLN A 42 -13.90 1.69 -18.92
N PRO A 43 -12.96 1.89 -17.98
CA PRO A 43 -11.90 2.90 -18.09
C PRO A 43 -10.86 2.56 -19.16
N ASN A 44 -10.64 1.29 -19.44
CA ASN A 44 -9.72 0.79 -20.47
C ASN A 44 -10.11 -0.65 -20.87
N PRO A 45 -9.54 -1.22 -21.96
CA PRO A 45 -9.87 -2.57 -22.42
C PRO A 45 -9.51 -3.71 -21.45
N GLU A 46 -8.66 -3.46 -20.47
CA GLU A 46 -8.11 -4.49 -19.59
C GLU A 46 -8.93 -4.68 -18.31
N MET A 47 -9.73 -3.68 -17.92
CA MET A 47 -10.45 -3.72 -16.64
C MET A 47 -11.79 -3.02 -16.68
N THR A 48 -12.70 -3.45 -15.81
CA THR A 48 -13.98 -2.79 -15.57
C THR A 48 -13.81 -1.57 -14.66
N SER A 49 -14.80 -0.70 -14.62
CA SER A 49 -14.78 0.45 -13.70
C SER A 49 -14.78 0.04 -12.23
N PHE A 50 -15.33 -1.13 -11.89
CA PHE A 50 -15.24 -1.70 -10.55
C PHE A 50 -13.79 -1.98 -10.16
N VAL A 51 -13.08 -2.78 -10.98
CA VAL A 51 -11.66 -3.14 -10.74
C VAL A 51 -10.77 -1.91 -10.72
N PHE A 52 -11.01 -0.95 -11.59
CA PHE A 52 -10.27 0.32 -11.61
C PHE A 52 -10.41 1.09 -10.29
N ARG A 53 -11.64 1.28 -9.80
CA ARG A 53 -11.87 1.99 -8.53
C ARG A 53 -11.34 1.24 -7.33
N GLU A 54 -11.49 -0.10 -7.32
CA GLU A 54 -10.92 -0.96 -6.29
C GLU A 54 -9.40 -0.83 -6.22
N THR A 55 -8.73 -0.86 -7.38
CA THR A 55 -7.28 -0.69 -7.50
C THR A 55 -6.84 0.68 -6.99
N LEU A 56 -7.48 1.77 -7.46
CA LEU A 56 -7.14 3.11 -7.01
C LEU A 56 -7.36 3.30 -5.50
N MET A 57 -8.46 2.74 -4.97
CA MET A 57 -8.73 2.82 -3.54
C MET A 57 -7.72 2.01 -2.71
N SER A 58 -7.31 0.84 -3.19
CA SER A 58 -6.25 0.04 -2.57
C SER A 58 -4.92 0.79 -2.56
N HIS A 59 -4.54 1.42 -3.68
CA HIS A 59 -3.37 2.29 -3.75
C HIS A 59 -3.44 3.43 -2.74
N LEU A 60 -4.58 4.09 -2.64
CA LEU A 60 -4.80 5.19 -1.70
C LEU A 60 -4.64 4.75 -0.25
N LEU A 61 -5.17 3.60 0.13
CA LEU A 61 -5.11 3.06 1.48
C LEU A 61 -3.72 2.56 1.88
N ILE A 62 -2.94 2.05 0.91
CA ILE A 62 -1.59 1.51 1.15
C ILE A 62 -0.54 2.63 1.09
N TYR A 63 -0.56 3.41 0.01
CA TYR A 63 0.50 4.38 -0.30
C TYR A 63 0.12 5.84 0.01
N GLY A 64 -1.16 6.11 0.30
CA GLY A 64 -1.67 7.45 0.53
C GLY A 64 -1.91 8.26 -0.75
N ASN A 65 -1.65 7.69 -1.92
CA ASN A 65 -1.88 8.30 -3.22
C ASN A 65 -2.36 7.25 -4.21
N ALA A 66 -3.20 7.65 -5.13
CA ALA A 66 -3.56 6.83 -6.28
C ALA A 66 -3.35 7.63 -7.57
N TYR A 67 -2.80 6.99 -8.58
CA TYR A 67 -2.48 7.59 -9.87
C TYR A 67 -3.06 6.77 -11.00
N ALA A 68 -3.55 7.44 -12.04
CA ALA A 68 -3.85 6.81 -13.31
C ALA A 68 -3.37 7.69 -14.46
N GLN A 69 -2.76 7.09 -15.48
CA GLN A 69 -2.40 7.76 -16.69
C GLN A 69 -3.63 8.01 -17.54
N ILE A 70 -3.75 9.22 -18.08
CA ILE A 70 -4.83 9.63 -19.00
C ILE A 70 -4.30 9.50 -20.42
N ILE A 71 -4.77 8.53 -21.15
CA ILE A 71 -4.43 8.37 -22.58
C ILE A 71 -5.40 9.15 -23.43
N ARG A 72 -4.85 9.98 -24.34
CA ARG A 72 -5.65 10.81 -25.26
C ARG A 72 -5.33 10.50 -26.70
N ASN A 73 -6.30 10.79 -27.58
CA ASN A 73 -6.06 10.78 -29.01
C ASN A 73 -5.45 12.11 -29.49
N GLY A 74 -5.10 12.18 -30.79
CA GLY A 74 -4.56 13.41 -31.39
C GLY A 74 -5.53 14.62 -31.41
N ARG A 75 -6.80 14.42 -31.05
CA ARG A 75 -7.82 15.48 -30.90
C ARG A 75 -8.00 15.95 -29.46
N GLY A 76 -7.31 15.28 -28.50
CA GLY A 76 -7.42 15.56 -27.07
C GLY A 76 -8.52 14.79 -26.33
N ASP A 77 -9.29 13.93 -27.02
CA ASP A 77 -10.30 13.10 -26.37
C ASP A 77 -9.65 12.02 -25.51
N VAL A 78 -10.20 11.76 -24.33
CA VAL A 78 -9.72 10.70 -23.45
C VAL A 78 -10.14 9.35 -23.98
N LEU A 79 -9.18 8.49 -24.26
CA LEU A 79 -9.37 7.12 -24.75
C LEU A 79 -9.37 6.09 -23.62
N GLY A 80 -8.67 6.35 -22.54
CA GLY A 80 -8.57 5.40 -21.44
C GLY A 80 -7.84 5.95 -20.22
N LEU A 81 -8.04 5.27 -19.10
CA LEU A 81 -7.41 5.53 -17.81
C LEU A 81 -6.70 4.26 -17.35
N TYR A 82 -5.41 4.34 -17.10
CA TYR A 82 -4.58 3.20 -16.68
C TYR A 82 -3.96 3.45 -15.32
N PRO A 83 -4.23 2.63 -14.30
CA PRO A 83 -3.61 2.78 -12.99
C PRO A 83 -2.09 2.72 -13.07
N LEU A 84 -1.42 3.60 -12.32
CA LEU A 84 0.03 3.61 -12.16
C LEU A 84 0.38 3.25 -10.73
N MET A 85 1.45 2.48 -10.55
CA MET A 85 1.91 2.05 -9.22
C MET A 85 2.48 3.24 -8.44
N PRO A 86 1.93 3.55 -7.24
CA PRO A 86 2.36 4.73 -6.49
C PRO A 86 3.78 4.66 -5.94
N ASP A 87 4.31 3.46 -5.68
CA ASP A 87 5.70 3.24 -5.25
C ASP A 87 6.73 3.57 -6.33
N LYS A 88 6.31 3.59 -7.60
CA LYS A 88 7.12 3.98 -8.76
C LYS A 88 6.92 5.44 -9.18
N MET A 89 6.08 6.19 -8.46
CA MET A 89 5.71 7.56 -8.81
C MET A 89 6.38 8.57 -7.87
N LYS A 90 7.05 9.54 -8.46
CA LYS A 90 7.57 10.73 -7.76
C LYS A 90 6.87 11.97 -8.28
N VAL A 91 6.31 12.76 -7.37
CA VAL A 91 5.74 14.07 -7.69
C VAL A 91 6.82 15.12 -7.49
N ASP A 92 7.05 15.97 -8.49
CA ASP A 92 8.10 16.98 -8.50
C ASP A 92 7.69 18.21 -9.30
N ARG A 93 8.57 19.18 -9.43
CA ARG A 93 8.37 20.37 -10.26
C ARG A 93 9.49 20.50 -11.27
N ASP A 94 9.16 20.94 -12.48
CA ASP A 94 10.15 21.23 -13.52
C ASP A 94 10.86 22.60 -13.26
N GLU A 95 11.82 22.92 -14.12
CA GLU A 95 12.56 24.18 -14.06
C GLU A 95 11.68 25.44 -14.14
N LYS A 96 10.46 25.31 -14.68
CA LYS A 96 9.45 26.38 -14.77
C LYS A 96 8.44 26.33 -13.63
N ASN A 97 8.72 25.56 -12.58
CA ASN A 97 7.85 25.35 -11.42
C ASN A 97 6.48 24.71 -11.74
N ARG A 98 6.34 24.02 -12.88
CA ARG A 98 5.13 23.28 -13.24
C ARG A 98 5.16 21.92 -12.56
N LEU A 99 4.01 21.44 -12.09
CA LEU A 99 3.87 20.11 -11.50
C LEU A 99 4.12 19.04 -12.54
N ILE A 100 5.00 18.11 -12.23
CA ILE A 100 5.33 16.94 -13.04
C ILE A 100 5.29 15.67 -12.21
N TYR A 101 5.05 14.56 -12.88
CA TYR A 101 5.03 13.23 -12.32
C TYR A 101 6.10 12.39 -13.00
N ILE A 102 7.06 11.90 -12.23
CA ILE A 102 8.15 11.06 -12.72
C ILE A 102 7.82 9.62 -12.38
N TYR A 103 7.54 8.82 -13.39
CA TYR A 103 7.18 7.41 -13.23
C TYR A 103 8.34 6.52 -13.67
N SER A 104 8.86 5.72 -12.74
CA SER A 104 9.93 4.77 -13.03
C SER A 104 9.36 3.48 -13.63
N ARG A 105 9.79 3.15 -14.84
CA ARG A 105 9.45 1.88 -15.50
C ARG A 105 10.41 0.76 -15.17
N TYR A 106 11.35 1.00 -14.25
CA TYR A 106 12.29 -0.03 -13.84
C TYR A 106 11.54 -1.21 -13.19
N ASP A 107 11.82 -2.41 -13.68
CA ASP A 107 11.27 -3.66 -13.15
C ASP A 107 12.44 -4.57 -12.73
N GLU A 108 12.59 -4.77 -11.42
CA GLU A 108 13.63 -5.65 -10.85
C GLU A 108 13.46 -7.10 -11.27
N ALA A 109 12.23 -7.56 -11.52
CA ALA A 109 11.93 -8.92 -11.93
C ALA A 109 12.31 -9.17 -13.42
N ASN A 110 12.34 -8.10 -14.23
CA ASN A 110 12.63 -8.16 -15.67
C ASN A 110 13.64 -7.11 -16.09
N PRO A 111 14.92 -7.19 -15.66
CA PRO A 111 15.94 -6.17 -15.92
C PRO A 111 16.27 -5.98 -17.40
N ASN A 112 15.82 -6.89 -18.28
CA ASN A 112 16.09 -6.87 -19.72
C ASN A 112 14.96 -6.25 -20.56
N LEU A 113 13.93 -5.67 -19.95
CA LEU A 113 12.89 -4.95 -20.70
C LEU A 113 13.52 -3.77 -21.46
N LYS A 114 13.24 -3.69 -22.76
CA LYS A 114 13.83 -2.68 -23.67
C LYS A 114 13.47 -1.23 -23.33
N GLU A 115 12.42 -1.02 -22.56
CA GLU A 115 11.89 0.29 -22.20
C GLU A 115 12.04 0.55 -20.70
N GLN A 116 13.24 0.46 -20.17
CA GLN A 116 13.53 0.87 -18.80
C GLN A 116 13.91 2.35 -18.75
N GLY A 117 13.53 3.01 -17.69
CA GLY A 117 13.86 4.40 -17.43
C GLY A 117 12.65 5.19 -16.91
N ASP A 118 12.93 6.40 -16.52
CA ASP A 118 11.91 7.28 -15.99
C ASP A 118 11.18 7.99 -17.14
N ILE A 119 9.87 8.08 -17.04
CA ILE A 119 9.04 8.91 -17.90
C ILE A 119 8.50 10.11 -17.10
N VAL A 120 8.52 11.27 -17.74
CA VAL A 120 7.93 12.49 -17.15
C VAL A 120 6.55 12.68 -17.75
N LEU A 121 5.56 12.74 -16.89
CA LEU A 121 4.16 13.03 -17.24
C LEU A 121 3.80 14.40 -16.69
N TYR A 122 2.98 15.14 -17.42
CA TYR A 122 2.45 16.42 -16.99
C TYR A 122 1.13 16.28 -16.22
N ALA A 123 0.72 17.33 -15.54
CA ALA A 123 -0.48 17.30 -14.69
C ALA A 123 -1.78 16.99 -15.44
N ASP A 124 -1.86 17.26 -16.72
CA ASP A 124 -3.00 16.94 -17.60
C ASP A 124 -2.99 15.50 -18.13
N GLU A 125 -1.88 14.78 -17.93
CA GLU A 125 -1.71 13.38 -18.33
C GLU A 125 -1.91 12.41 -17.16
N VAL A 126 -2.10 12.91 -15.93
CA VAL A 126 -2.22 12.08 -14.73
C VAL A 126 -3.47 12.45 -13.93
N LEU A 127 -4.33 11.49 -13.71
CA LEU A 127 -5.35 11.57 -12.67
C LEU A 127 -4.68 11.22 -11.34
N HIS A 128 -4.46 12.21 -10.48
CA HIS A 128 -3.92 12.04 -9.15
C HIS A 128 -5.01 12.22 -8.09
N ILE A 129 -5.16 11.23 -7.23
CA ILE A 129 -6.07 11.24 -6.08
C ILE A 129 -5.19 11.18 -4.82
N PRO A 130 -4.90 12.31 -4.17
CA PRO A 130 -4.14 12.32 -2.93
C PRO A 130 -5.03 11.95 -1.74
N GLY A 131 -4.46 11.21 -0.80
CA GLY A 131 -5.03 11.01 0.53
C GLY A 131 -4.74 12.19 1.46
N LEU A 132 -4.80 11.93 2.77
CA LEU A 132 -4.45 12.94 3.76
C LEU A 132 -2.97 13.30 3.65
N GLY A 133 -2.68 14.59 3.49
CA GLY A 133 -1.33 15.15 3.41
C GLY A 133 -1.30 16.58 3.95
N PHE A 134 -0.11 17.13 4.21
CA PHE A 134 0.03 18.47 4.77
C PHE A 134 0.26 19.55 3.70
N ASP A 135 0.78 19.19 2.54
CA ASP A 135 1.07 20.10 1.43
C ASP A 135 -0.08 20.25 0.42
N GLY A 136 -1.13 19.43 0.55
CA GLY A 136 -2.26 19.40 -0.36
C GLY A 136 -1.95 18.79 -1.74
N LEU A 137 -0.73 18.30 -1.98
CA LEU A 137 -0.29 17.68 -3.23
C LEU A 137 -0.12 16.17 -3.08
N VAL A 138 0.62 15.75 -2.05
CA VAL A 138 0.96 14.34 -1.84
C VAL A 138 0.38 13.86 -0.51
N GLY A 139 -0.35 12.75 -0.56
CA GLY A 139 -0.86 12.08 0.63
C GLY A 139 0.20 11.23 1.30
N TYR A 140 0.10 11.09 2.63
CA TYR A 140 0.96 10.20 3.40
C TYR A 140 0.43 8.77 3.39
N SER A 141 1.34 7.80 3.31
CA SER A 141 0.96 6.40 3.49
C SER A 141 0.41 6.16 4.90
N PRO A 142 -0.84 5.67 5.05
CA PRO A 142 -1.39 5.32 6.35
C PRO A 142 -0.57 4.25 7.09
N ILE A 143 0.04 3.33 6.33
CA ILE A 143 0.92 2.28 6.87
C ILE A 143 2.20 2.91 7.42
N ALA A 144 2.81 3.85 6.70
CA ALA A 144 4.02 4.53 7.17
C ALA A 144 3.76 5.36 8.44
N LEU A 145 2.61 6.03 8.53
CA LEU A 145 2.19 6.77 9.72
C LEU A 145 1.93 5.85 10.93
N ALA A 146 1.36 4.66 10.68
CA ALA A 146 1.06 3.68 11.73
C ALA A 146 2.19 2.67 11.98
N LYS A 147 3.38 2.84 11.40
CA LYS A 147 4.49 1.88 11.42
C LYS A 147 4.82 1.35 12.82
N ASN A 148 4.90 2.23 13.82
CA ASN A 148 5.23 1.82 15.18
C ASN A 148 4.12 0.99 15.82
N ALA A 149 2.84 1.37 15.63
CA ALA A 149 1.70 0.62 16.15
C ALA A 149 1.59 -0.76 15.50
N ILE A 150 1.81 -0.85 14.19
CA ILE A 150 1.85 -2.12 13.46
C ILE A 150 3.00 -2.98 13.95
N GLY A 151 4.20 -2.41 14.14
CA GLY A 151 5.37 -3.13 14.64
C GLY A 151 5.15 -3.71 16.05
N ILE A 152 4.54 -2.94 16.95
CA ILE A 152 4.16 -3.41 18.30
C ILE A 152 3.13 -4.55 18.19
N SER A 153 2.12 -4.43 17.35
CA SER A 153 1.12 -5.47 17.17
C SER A 153 1.73 -6.78 16.68
N ILE A 154 2.62 -6.73 15.69
CA ILE A 154 3.35 -7.91 15.19
C ILE A 154 4.19 -8.55 16.31
N ALA A 155 4.92 -7.74 17.08
CA ALA A 155 5.73 -8.23 18.19
C ALA A 155 4.87 -8.88 19.29
N CYS A 156 3.70 -8.32 19.60
CA CYS A 156 2.75 -8.90 20.56
C CYS A 156 2.18 -10.24 20.05
N GLU A 157 1.83 -10.32 18.77
CA GLU A 157 1.34 -11.56 18.15
C GLU A 157 2.42 -12.65 18.18
N GLU A 158 3.67 -12.34 17.82
CA GLU A 158 4.81 -13.28 17.89
C GLU A 158 5.08 -13.74 19.32
N TYR A 159 5.06 -12.81 20.29
CA TYR A 159 5.21 -13.14 21.69
C TYR A 159 4.07 -14.04 22.18
N GLY A 160 2.83 -13.67 21.91
CA GLY A 160 1.66 -14.46 22.29
C GLY A 160 1.68 -15.86 21.68
N ALA A 161 1.97 -15.98 20.39
CA ALA A 161 2.09 -17.26 19.70
C ALA A 161 3.18 -18.14 20.34
N SER A 162 4.34 -17.55 20.66
CA SER A 162 5.44 -18.25 21.33
C SER A 162 5.08 -18.69 22.75
N PHE A 163 4.44 -17.78 23.51
CA PHE A 163 4.04 -18.04 24.89
C PHE A 163 3.00 -19.17 24.98
N PHE A 164 1.92 -19.08 24.20
CA PHE A 164 0.87 -20.10 24.21
C PHE A 164 1.30 -21.41 23.55
N GLY A 165 2.11 -21.35 22.49
CA GLY A 165 2.63 -22.52 21.80
C GLY A 165 3.58 -23.34 22.67
N ASN A 166 4.26 -22.74 23.64
CA ASN A 166 5.14 -23.40 24.59
C ASN A 166 4.47 -23.72 25.96
N GLY A 167 3.14 -23.68 26.03
CA GLY A 167 2.38 -24.12 27.19
C GLY A 167 2.29 -23.09 28.33
N ALA A 168 2.61 -21.81 28.06
CA ALA A 168 2.49 -20.69 29.04
C ALA A 168 3.17 -20.94 30.40
N SER A 169 4.21 -21.80 30.45
CA SER A 169 4.92 -22.14 31.68
C SER A 169 6.03 -21.11 31.96
N PRO A 170 6.18 -20.64 33.21
CA PRO A 170 7.30 -19.79 33.57
C PRO A 170 8.63 -20.52 33.41
N SER A 171 9.67 -19.79 33.02
CA SER A 171 11.02 -20.31 32.88
C SER A 171 11.51 -20.86 34.24
N GLY A 172 12.08 -22.05 34.23
CA GLY A 172 12.67 -22.66 35.43
C GLY A 172 13.91 -21.89 35.91
N VAL A 173 14.29 -22.12 37.14
CA VAL A 173 15.55 -21.65 37.72
C VAL A 173 16.65 -22.70 37.52
N LEU A 174 17.79 -22.26 37.01
CA LEU A 174 18.96 -23.11 36.83
C LEU A 174 19.84 -23.07 38.09
N GLU A 175 19.80 -24.14 38.89
CA GLU A 175 20.64 -24.29 40.04
C GLU A 175 21.81 -25.27 39.76
N HIS A 176 23.02 -24.94 40.19
CA HIS A 176 24.18 -25.79 40.05
C HIS A 176 24.87 -25.96 41.41
N PRO A 177 25.11 -27.20 41.86
CA PRO A 177 25.65 -27.49 43.18
C PRO A 177 27.14 -27.15 43.34
N GLY A 178 27.81 -26.74 42.28
CA GLY A 178 29.23 -26.40 42.25
C GLY A 178 29.54 -25.06 41.61
N VAL A 179 30.84 -24.71 41.53
CA VAL A 179 31.29 -23.46 40.90
C VAL A 179 31.29 -23.61 39.37
N ILE A 180 30.49 -22.80 38.68
CA ILE A 180 30.49 -22.72 37.22
C ILE A 180 31.69 -21.83 36.81
N LYS A 181 32.66 -22.41 36.06
CA LYS A 181 33.86 -21.70 35.62
C LYS A 181 33.57 -20.59 34.60
N ASN A 182 32.48 -20.70 33.84
CA ASN A 182 32.06 -19.72 32.84
C ASN A 182 30.52 -19.59 32.80
N PRO A 183 29.96 -18.78 33.71
CA PRO A 183 28.50 -18.60 33.81
C PRO A 183 27.88 -17.93 32.54
N GLU A 184 28.65 -17.13 31.82
CA GLU A 184 28.17 -16.46 30.61
C GLU A 184 27.90 -17.47 29.49
N ARG A 185 28.80 -18.44 29.31
CA ARG A 185 28.60 -19.50 28.30
C ARG A 185 27.37 -20.36 28.59
N VAL A 186 27.09 -20.61 29.86
CA VAL A 186 25.87 -21.35 30.26
C VAL A 186 24.64 -20.51 30.02
N ARG A 187 24.67 -19.22 30.38
CA ARG A 187 23.60 -18.28 30.10
C ARG A 187 23.31 -18.17 28.58
N ASP A 188 24.37 -18.02 27.80
CA ASP A 188 24.21 -17.89 26.32
C ASP A 188 23.70 -19.17 25.66
N ALA A 189 24.15 -20.31 26.16
CA ALA A 189 23.64 -21.61 25.76
C ALA A 189 22.15 -21.76 26.13
N TRP A 190 21.80 -21.34 27.35
CA TRP A 190 20.42 -21.32 27.82
C TRP A 190 19.54 -20.38 27.00
N GLN A 191 19.99 -19.14 26.75
CA GLN A 191 19.25 -18.18 25.94
C GLN A 191 19.04 -18.68 24.49
N ARG A 192 20.05 -19.31 23.90
CA ARG A 192 19.89 -19.92 22.56
C ARG A 192 18.92 -21.09 22.54
N ALA A 193 18.89 -21.88 23.59
CA ALA A 193 18.01 -23.04 23.69
C ALA A 193 16.57 -22.66 24.05
N TYR A 194 16.39 -21.65 24.92
CA TYR A 194 15.11 -21.33 25.58
C TYR A 194 14.68 -19.87 25.45
N GLY A 195 15.45 -19.01 24.78
CA GLY A 195 15.11 -17.60 24.53
C GLY A 195 14.41 -17.35 23.20
N GLY A 196 13.83 -16.18 23.01
CA GLY A 196 13.12 -15.78 21.78
C GLY A 196 11.97 -16.73 21.45
N ARG A 197 11.94 -17.29 20.25
CA ARG A 197 10.92 -18.27 19.79
C ARG A 197 10.93 -19.58 20.60
N ASN A 198 11.98 -19.84 21.37
CA ASN A 198 12.09 -21.00 22.23
C ASN A 198 11.76 -20.68 23.70
N ALA A 199 11.29 -19.47 23.99
CA ALA A 199 10.89 -19.09 25.34
C ALA A 199 9.80 -20.06 25.86
N HIS A 200 9.84 -20.35 27.15
CA HIS A 200 8.89 -21.23 27.85
C HIS A 200 8.98 -22.73 27.50
N LYS A 201 10.01 -23.19 26.79
CA LYS A 201 10.28 -24.63 26.65
C LYS A 201 10.81 -25.21 27.99
N VAL A 202 10.39 -26.41 28.30
CA VAL A 202 10.92 -27.14 29.48
C VAL A 202 12.36 -27.56 29.22
N ALA A 203 13.26 -27.22 30.15
CA ALA A 203 14.62 -27.74 30.16
C ALA A 203 14.64 -29.13 30.78
N VAL A 204 15.29 -30.06 30.11
CA VAL A 204 15.66 -31.37 30.70
C VAL A 204 17.16 -31.32 31.01
N LEU A 205 17.50 -31.47 32.27
CA LEU A 205 18.88 -31.49 32.79
C LEU A 205 19.37 -32.94 32.87
#